data_e65148813c98dbb1d801df36c9661b75
#
_entry.id   e65148813c98dbb1d801df36c9661b75
#
_cell.length_a   1.000
_cell.length_b   1.000
_cell.length_c   1.000
_cell.angle_alpha   90.00
_cell.angle_beta   90.00
_cell.angle_gamma   90.00
#
_symmetry.space_group_name_H-M   'P 1'
#
loop_
_entity.id
_entity.type
_entity.pdbx_description
1 polymer ?
#
loop_
_entity_poly.entity_id
_entity_poly.type
_entity_poly.pdbx_seq_one_letter_code
_entity_poly.pdbx_strand_id
1 'polypeptide(L)'
;MPAKGPLARKVAVVTGASRGIGLAIASALVEAGAKVAITGRDPKALKSAEAKLGKNAYIAKLDVRNEAEVKTFFREVKKRFGRVNCLVNNAGVAHANLGVEKMPFDVWQSVVATNLDALFLVTHHALPLMAKGGTIVNNLSRAAVHPFEGMSAYNASKAGALAFSNSLRMEVRKRGIRVTSLIPGAIETDIWEQFWADAPRDKMLSSAQVADAVLHVLSLPPQATIEQLQIGPTSGDL
;
A
#
# COMPACT_ATOMS: atom_id res chain seq x y z
N MET A 1 -28.81 -8.23 2.07
CA MET A 1 -28.99 -6.79 2.37
C MET A 1 -27.98 -5.99 1.56
N PRO A 2 -28.33 -4.80 1.03
CA PRO A 2 -27.32 -3.95 0.38
C PRO A 2 -26.22 -3.57 1.37
N ALA A 3 -24.97 -3.50 0.89
CA ALA A 3 -23.83 -3.09 1.71
C ALA A 3 -24.10 -1.70 2.32
N LYS A 4 -24.01 -1.59 3.64
CA LYS A 4 -24.13 -0.33 4.38
C LYS A 4 -22.71 0.14 4.73
N GLY A 5 -22.40 1.42 4.54
CA GLY A 5 -21.11 2.00 4.91
C GLY A 5 -20.66 3.08 3.93
N PRO A 6 -19.65 3.90 4.31
CA PRO A 6 -19.20 5.03 3.50
C PRO A 6 -18.58 4.60 2.16
N LEU A 7 -18.13 3.35 2.04
CA LEU A 7 -17.56 2.79 0.81
C LEU A 7 -18.44 1.73 0.16
N ALA A 8 -19.74 1.70 0.50
CA ALA A 8 -20.71 0.79 -0.14
C ALA A 8 -20.64 0.91 -1.67
N ARG A 9 -20.63 -0.24 -2.37
CA ARG A 9 -20.50 -0.35 -3.84
C ARG A 9 -19.16 0.14 -4.44
N LYS A 10 -18.18 0.49 -3.61
CA LYS A 10 -16.81 0.78 -4.08
C LYS A 10 -16.02 -0.51 -4.21
N VAL A 11 -15.06 -0.47 -5.13
CA VAL A 11 -14.08 -1.55 -5.34
C VAL A 11 -12.71 -1.03 -4.98
N ALA A 12 -12.03 -1.71 -4.09
CA ALA A 12 -10.67 -1.40 -3.68
C ALA A 12 -9.69 -2.50 -4.09
N VAL A 13 -8.49 -2.12 -4.46
CA VAL A 13 -7.34 -3.01 -4.66
C VAL A 13 -6.30 -2.67 -3.61
N VAL A 14 -5.79 -3.67 -2.88
CA VAL A 14 -4.72 -3.49 -1.88
C VAL A 14 -3.61 -4.50 -2.16
N THR A 15 -2.41 -4.01 -2.49
CA THR A 15 -1.26 -4.89 -2.73
C THR A 15 -0.52 -5.21 -1.43
N GLY A 16 0.08 -6.42 -1.34
CA GLY A 16 0.80 -6.83 -0.13
C GLY A 16 -0.11 -6.92 1.10
N ALA A 17 -1.36 -7.33 0.91
CA ALA A 17 -2.40 -7.30 1.95
C ALA A 17 -2.66 -8.66 2.62
N SER A 18 -1.70 -9.57 2.59
CA SER A 18 -1.80 -10.85 3.30
C SER A 18 -1.54 -10.72 4.82
N ARG A 19 -0.93 -9.61 5.28
CA ARG A 19 -0.62 -9.29 6.69
C ARG A 19 -0.37 -7.80 6.91
N GLY A 20 -0.10 -7.42 8.15
CA GLY A 20 0.33 -6.07 8.55
C GLY A 20 -0.63 -4.96 8.12
N ILE A 21 -0.07 -3.81 7.75
CA ILE A 21 -0.83 -2.61 7.35
C ILE A 21 -1.80 -2.92 6.20
N GLY A 22 -1.35 -3.66 5.18
CA GLY A 22 -2.19 -3.98 4.03
C GLY A 22 -3.44 -4.79 4.39
N LEU A 23 -3.31 -5.77 5.29
CA LEU A 23 -4.45 -6.56 5.76
C LEU A 23 -5.39 -5.73 6.64
N ALA A 24 -4.83 -4.87 7.51
CA ALA A 24 -5.63 -3.97 8.33
C ALA A 24 -6.46 -3.00 7.45
N ILE A 25 -5.83 -2.39 6.43
CA ILE A 25 -6.54 -1.54 5.46
C ILE A 25 -7.62 -2.34 4.73
N ALA A 26 -7.31 -3.54 4.23
CA ALA A 26 -8.27 -4.38 3.52
C ALA A 26 -9.48 -4.73 4.40
N SER A 27 -9.25 -5.03 5.69
CA SER A 27 -10.31 -5.31 6.68
C SER A 27 -11.20 -4.09 6.90
N ALA A 28 -10.62 -2.93 7.17
CA ALA A 28 -11.38 -1.68 7.35
C ALA A 28 -12.22 -1.32 6.11
N LEU A 29 -11.69 -1.56 4.90
CA LEU A 29 -12.41 -1.33 3.66
C LEU A 29 -13.61 -2.29 3.48
N VAL A 30 -13.45 -3.56 3.85
CA VAL A 30 -14.56 -4.55 3.84
C VAL A 30 -15.63 -4.15 4.85
N GLU A 31 -15.24 -3.77 6.07
CA GLU A 31 -16.16 -3.29 7.12
C GLU A 31 -16.90 -2.02 6.69
N ALA A 32 -16.22 -1.12 5.95
CA ALA A 32 -16.83 0.07 5.35
C ALA A 32 -17.74 -0.23 4.14
N GLY A 33 -17.92 -1.51 3.77
CA GLY A 33 -18.86 -1.96 2.73
C GLY A 33 -18.26 -2.08 1.32
N ALA A 34 -16.94 -1.94 1.16
CA ALA A 34 -16.27 -2.11 -0.13
C ALA A 34 -16.14 -3.60 -0.51
N LYS A 35 -16.06 -3.86 -1.83
CA LYS A 35 -15.47 -5.10 -2.35
C LYS A 35 -13.98 -4.90 -2.48
N VAL A 36 -13.18 -5.86 -2.05
CA VAL A 36 -11.72 -5.71 -2.00
C VAL A 36 -11.04 -6.81 -2.81
N ALA A 37 -10.08 -6.44 -3.64
CA ALA A 37 -9.13 -7.37 -4.24
C ALA A 37 -7.77 -7.20 -3.56
N ILE A 38 -7.21 -8.28 -3.04
CA ILE A 38 -5.91 -8.26 -2.38
C ILE A 38 -4.89 -9.15 -3.07
N THR A 39 -3.62 -8.79 -2.91
CA THR A 39 -2.51 -9.58 -3.43
C THR A 39 -1.46 -9.87 -2.37
N GLY A 40 -0.73 -10.95 -2.56
CA GLY A 40 0.41 -11.34 -1.73
C GLY A 40 1.19 -12.47 -2.38
N ARG A 41 2.36 -12.82 -1.83
CA ARG A 41 3.21 -13.89 -2.34
C ARG A 41 3.03 -15.21 -1.57
N ASP A 42 2.76 -15.13 -0.28
CA ASP A 42 2.64 -16.31 0.60
C ASP A 42 1.22 -16.89 0.57
N PRO A 43 1.03 -18.12 0.05
CA PRO A 43 -0.28 -18.76 -0.02
C PRO A 43 -0.92 -19.02 1.35
N LYS A 44 -0.12 -19.30 2.39
CA LYS A 44 -0.65 -19.56 3.74
C LYS A 44 -1.21 -18.29 4.36
N ALA A 45 -0.45 -17.19 4.28
CA ALA A 45 -0.89 -15.88 4.75
C ALA A 45 -2.12 -15.38 3.96
N LEU A 46 -2.18 -15.62 2.64
CA LEU A 46 -3.34 -15.27 1.82
C LEU A 46 -4.59 -16.06 2.21
N LYS A 47 -4.47 -17.35 2.53
CA LYS A 47 -5.59 -18.18 3.00
C LYS A 47 -6.12 -17.66 4.36
N SER A 48 -5.24 -17.25 5.26
CA SER A 48 -5.64 -16.62 6.52
C SER A 48 -6.36 -15.29 6.30
N ALA A 49 -5.85 -14.46 5.39
CA ALA A 49 -6.48 -13.20 5.01
C ALA A 49 -7.87 -13.41 4.39
N GLU A 50 -8.03 -14.43 3.53
CA GLU A 50 -9.32 -14.80 2.94
C GLU A 50 -10.36 -15.14 4.01
N ALA A 51 -9.98 -15.97 4.98
CA ALA A 51 -10.87 -16.33 6.10
C ALA A 51 -11.32 -15.10 6.90
N LYS A 52 -10.43 -14.11 7.08
CA LYS A 52 -10.72 -12.86 7.79
C LYS A 52 -11.61 -11.90 6.98
N LEU A 53 -11.33 -11.74 5.69
CA LEU A 53 -12.02 -10.78 4.82
C LEU A 53 -13.36 -11.30 4.28
N GLY A 54 -13.54 -12.62 4.23
CA GLY A 54 -14.78 -13.27 3.82
C GLY A 54 -15.14 -13.06 2.34
N LYS A 55 -16.41 -13.23 2.02
CA LYS A 55 -16.95 -13.25 0.64
C LYS A 55 -16.84 -11.93 -0.14
N ASN A 56 -16.53 -10.83 0.53
CA ASN A 56 -16.36 -9.53 -0.11
C ASN A 56 -14.94 -9.31 -0.67
N ALA A 57 -14.06 -10.29 -0.50
CA ALA A 57 -12.69 -10.22 -0.97
C ALA A 57 -12.40 -11.17 -2.15
N TYR A 58 -11.62 -10.69 -3.11
CA TYR A 58 -10.94 -11.49 -4.13
C TYR A 58 -9.47 -11.57 -3.77
N ILE A 59 -8.96 -12.78 -3.63
CA ILE A 59 -7.59 -13.04 -3.19
C ILE A 59 -6.77 -13.55 -4.37
N ALA A 60 -5.62 -12.94 -4.63
CA ALA A 60 -4.72 -13.35 -5.69
C ALA A 60 -3.29 -13.53 -5.18
N LYS A 61 -2.71 -14.70 -5.45
CA LYS A 61 -1.28 -14.91 -5.29
C LYS A 61 -0.57 -14.32 -6.50
N LEU A 62 0.30 -13.33 -6.29
CA LEU A 62 1.18 -12.79 -7.33
C LEU A 62 2.40 -12.08 -6.72
N ASP A 63 3.45 -11.98 -7.51
CA ASP A 63 4.57 -11.08 -7.25
C ASP A 63 4.32 -9.77 -8.00
N VAL A 64 4.21 -8.67 -7.28
CA VAL A 64 3.97 -7.33 -7.87
C VAL A 64 5.08 -6.84 -8.80
N ARG A 65 6.25 -7.49 -8.76
CA ARG A 65 7.39 -7.23 -9.66
C ARG A 65 7.21 -7.88 -11.04
N ASN A 66 6.32 -8.86 -11.15
CA ASN A 66 6.04 -9.56 -12.39
C ASN A 66 4.90 -8.89 -13.16
N GLU A 67 5.25 -8.16 -14.22
CA GLU A 67 4.27 -7.42 -15.01
C GLU A 67 3.16 -8.32 -15.59
N ALA A 68 3.49 -9.53 -16.06
CA ALA A 68 2.50 -10.45 -16.65
C ALA A 68 1.47 -10.91 -15.60
N GLU A 69 1.92 -11.16 -14.35
CA GLU A 69 1.03 -11.49 -13.25
C GLU A 69 0.15 -10.30 -12.86
N VAL A 70 0.73 -9.09 -12.76
CA VAL A 70 0.00 -7.85 -12.47
C VAL A 70 -1.06 -7.58 -13.54
N LYS A 71 -0.71 -7.67 -14.82
CA LYS A 71 -1.63 -7.53 -15.94
C LYS A 71 -2.78 -8.54 -15.89
N THR A 72 -2.47 -9.79 -15.60
CA THR A 72 -3.48 -10.85 -15.45
C THR A 72 -4.40 -10.57 -14.27
N PHE A 73 -3.87 -10.15 -13.13
CA PHE A 73 -4.64 -9.76 -11.96
C PHE A 73 -5.65 -8.64 -12.27
N PHE A 74 -5.23 -7.56 -12.92
CA PHE A 74 -6.14 -6.47 -13.25
C PHE A 74 -7.18 -6.85 -14.31
N ARG A 75 -6.88 -7.80 -15.20
CA ARG A 75 -7.88 -8.39 -16.11
C ARG A 75 -8.97 -9.13 -15.33
N GLU A 76 -8.61 -9.91 -14.30
CA GLU A 76 -9.56 -10.57 -13.43
C GLU A 76 -10.34 -9.59 -12.55
N VAL A 77 -9.71 -8.55 -12.03
CA VAL A 77 -10.38 -7.45 -11.32
C VAL A 77 -11.44 -6.79 -12.22
N LYS A 78 -11.08 -6.49 -13.47
CA LYS A 78 -12.03 -5.94 -14.46
C LYS A 78 -13.21 -6.87 -14.70
N LYS A 79 -12.96 -8.16 -14.90
CA LYS A 79 -13.98 -9.18 -15.14
C LYS A 79 -14.95 -9.30 -13.95
N ARG A 80 -14.45 -9.27 -12.70
CA ARG A 80 -15.22 -9.46 -11.47
C ARG A 80 -15.99 -8.21 -11.03
N PHE A 81 -15.38 -7.05 -11.17
CA PHE A 81 -15.84 -5.81 -10.54
C PHE A 81 -16.08 -4.65 -11.53
N GLY A 82 -15.58 -4.76 -12.74
CA GLY A 82 -15.72 -3.76 -13.81
C GLY A 82 -14.83 -2.53 -13.67
N ARG A 83 -14.59 -2.06 -12.44
CA ARG A 83 -13.83 -0.82 -12.17
C ARG A 83 -13.06 -0.90 -10.86
N VAL A 84 -12.13 0.05 -10.66
CA VAL A 84 -11.43 0.29 -9.40
C VAL A 84 -11.76 1.70 -8.91
N ASN A 85 -12.17 1.84 -7.66
CA ASN A 85 -12.42 3.13 -7.02
C ASN A 85 -11.26 3.54 -6.10
N CYS A 86 -10.64 2.58 -5.44
CA CYS A 86 -9.54 2.81 -4.52
C CYS A 86 -8.39 1.86 -4.86
N LEU A 87 -7.19 2.40 -5.03
CA LEU A 87 -5.96 1.63 -5.14
C LEU A 87 -5.07 1.94 -3.95
N VAL A 88 -4.66 0.92 -3.21
CA VAL A 88 -3.66 1.04 -2.14
C VAL A 88 -2.42 0.25 -2.55
N ASN A 89 -1.39 0.96 -2.97
CA ASN A 89 -0.07 0.40 -3.23
C ASN A 89 0.64 0.25 -1.89
N ASN A 90 0.59 -0.95 -1.31
CA ASN A 90 1.14 -1.21 0.02
C ASN A 90 2.26 -2.25 -0.01
N ALA A 91 2.39 -3.07 -1.06
CA ALA A 91 3.49 -4.02 -1.15
C ALA A 91 4.85 -3.33 -1.01
N GLY A 92 5.70 -3.85 -0.15
CA GLY A 92 7.01 -3.31 0.11
C GLY A 92 7.87 -4.25 0.95
N VAL A 93 9.18 -4.04 0.89
CA VAL A 93 10.20 -4.78 1.64
C VAL A 93 11.23 -3.81 2.20
N ALA A 94 11.89 -4.21 3.28
CA ALA A 94 13.11 -3.58 3.78
C ALA A 94 14.30 -4.50 3.53
N HIS A 95 15.47 -4.16 4.08
CA HIS A 95 16.68 -4.98 4.07
C HIS A 95 17.40 -4.81 5.42
N ALA A 96 18.37 -5.67 5.70
CA ALA A 96 19.22 -5.54 6.87
C ALA A 96 19.92 -4.17 6.88
N ASN A 97 20.17 -3.62 8.07
CA ASN A 97 20.94 -2.38 8.21
C ASN A 97 22.38 -2.61 7.73
N LEU A 98 22.75 -2.00 6.60
CA LEU A 98 24.02 -2.18 5.92
C LEU A 98 24.52 -0.85 5.33
N GLY A 99 25.77 -0.49 5.58
CA GLY A 99 26.43 0.59 4.87
C GLY A 99 26.51 0.33 3.35
N VAL A 100 26.57 1.38 2.55
CA VAL A 100 26.55 1.28 1.07
C VAL A 100 27.68 0.38 0.55
N GLU A 101 28.87 0.46 1.13
CA GLU A 101 30.03 -0.37 0.76
C GLU A 101 29.84 -1.88 0.96
N LYS A 102 28.91 -2.27 1.85
CA LYS A 102 28.59 -3.68 2.16
C LYS A 102 27.28 -4.14 1.55
N MET A 103 26.54 -3.25 0.87
CA MET A 103 25.25 -3.54 0.26
C MET A 103 25.41 -4.42 -0.98
N PRO A 104 24.92 -5.69 -0.99
CA PRO A 104 24.89 -6.48 -2.21
C PRO A 104 23.97 -5.85 -3.25
N PHE A 105 24.40 -5.86 -4.52
CA PHE A 105 23.64 -5.19 -5.58
C PHE A 105 22.26 -5.84 -5.84
N ASP A 106 22.15 -7.13 -5.69
CA ASP A 106 20.88 -7.87 -5.81
C ASP A 106 19.88 -7.50 -4.70
N VAL A 107 20.34 -7.22 -3.48
CA VAL A 107 19.51 -6.69 -2.39
C VAL A 107 19.02 -5.30 -2.76
N TRP A 108 19.91 -4.39 -3.22
CA TRP A 108 19.53 -3.08 -3.73
C TRP A 108 18.45 -3.20 -4.81
N GLN A 109 18.69 -4.01 -5.86
CA GLN A 109 17.74 -4.21 -6.95
C GLN A 109 16.40 -4.77 -6.46
N SER A 110 16.41 -5.75 -5.56
CA SER A 110 15.19 -6.35 -5.01
C SER A 110 14.32 -5.33 -4.27
N VAL A 111 14.94 -4.43 -3.49
CA VAL A 111 14.23 -3.38 -2.76
C VAL A 111 13.64 -2.35 -3.72
N VAL A 112 14.43 -1.86 -4.68
CA VAL A 112 13.97 -0.88 -5.68
C VAL A 112 12.85 -1.49 -6.53
N ALA A 113 13.03 -2.70 -7.04
CA ALA A 113 12.03 -3.39 -7.85
C ALA A 113 10.70 -3.60 -7.11
N THR A 114 10.76 -3.86 -5.80
CA THR A 114 9.52 -4.08 -5.02
C THR A 114 8.85 -2.76 -4.61
N ASN A 115 9.64 -1.78 -4.15
CA ASN A 115 9.08 -0.58 -3.53
C ASN A 115 8.78 0.54 -4.54
N LEU A 116 9.45 0.54 -5.69
CA LEU A 116 9.34 1.60 -6.70
C LEU A 116 8.84 1.08 -8.04
N ASP A 117 9.51 0.10 -8.67
CA ASP A 117 9.09 -0.37 -9.99
C ASP A 117 7.71 -1.04 -9.94
N ALA A 118 7.46 -1.87 -8.92
CA ALA A 118 6.16 -2.51 -8.76
C ALA A 118 5.04 -1.51 -8.44
N LEU A 119 5.33 -0.42 -7.74
CA LEU A 119 4.37 0.67 -7.51
C LEU A 119 3.96 1.30 -8.86
N PHE A 120 4.91 1.52 -9.76
CA PHE A 120 4.63 1.97 -11.13
C PHE A 120 3.79 0.93 -11.88
N LEU A 121 4.21 -0.34 -11.93
CA LEU A 121 3.52 -1.41 -12.68
C LEU A 121 2.07 -1.57 -12.22
N VAL A 122 1.83 -1.66 -10.93
CA VAL A 122 0.49 -1.79 -10.37
C VAL A 122 -0.37 -0.57 -10.72
N THR A 123 0.17 0.62 -10.57
CA THR A 123 -0.53 1.87 -10.90
C THR A 123 -0.86 1.95 -12.38
N HIS A 124 0.10 1.62 -13.25
CA HIS A 124 -0.07 1.60 -14.71
C HIS A 124 -1.25 0.72 -15.14
N HIS A 125 -1.32 -0.51 -14.62
CA HIS A 125 -2.40 -1.43 -14.96
C HIS A 125 -3.73 -1.13 -14.26
N ALA A 126 -3.73 -0.43 -13.12
CA ALA A 126 -4.94 0.00 -12.44
C ALA A 126 -5.61 1.21 -13.09
N LEU A 127 -4.82 2.19 -13.54
CA LEU A 127 -5.31 3.48 -14.06
C LEU A 127 -6.39 3.37 -15.14
N PRO A 128 -6.31 2.46 -16.13
CA PRO A 128 -7.37 2.29 -17.13
C PRO A 128 -8.72 1.84 -16.54
N LEU A 129 -8.70 1.22 -15.35
CA LEU A 129 -9.91 0.76 -14.64
C LEU A 129 -10.42 1.77 -13.63
N MET A 130 -9.66 2.82 -13.33
CA MET A 130 -10.03 3.81 -12.34
C MET A 130 -11.07 4.80 -12.88
N ALA A 131 -12.18 4.90 -12.15
CA ALA A 131 -13.26 5.83 -12.44
C ALA A 131 -12.91 7.26 -11.96
N LYS A 132 -13.62 8.26 -12.51
CA LYS A 132 -13.59 9.63 -11.99
C LYS A 132 -13.95 9.63 -10.48
N GLY A 133 -13.21 10.38 -9.70
CA GLY A 133 -13.37 10.42 -8.23
C GLY A 133 -12.70 9.24 -7.52
N GLY A 134 -11.88 8.44 -8.22
CA GLY A 134 -11.05 7.41 -7.61
C GLY A 134 -9.93 7.98 -6.75
N THR A 135 -9.39 7.14 -5.87
CA THR A 135 -8.27 7.54 -4.99
C THR A 135 -7.18 6.49 -5.02
N ILE A 136 -5.93 6.94 -5.16
CA ILE A 136 -4.73 6.13 -5.03
C ILE A 136 -4.06 6.50 -3.71
N VAL A 137 -3.74 5.52 -2.88
CA VAL A 137 -2.92 5.68 -1.68
C VAL A 137 -1.64 4.89 -1.88
N ASN A 138 -0.51 5.59 -1.86
CA ASN A 138 0.82 4.98 -1.94
C ASN A 138 1.40 4.90 -0.52
N ASN A 139 1.56 3.70 0.01
CA ASN A 139 2.14 3.45 1.32
C ASN A 139 3.67 3.56 1.24
N LEU A 140 4.16 4.72 1.63
CA LEU A 140 5.58 5.05 1.64
C LEU A 140 6.24 4.66 2.98
N SER A 141 6.92 5.61 3.60
CA SER A 141 7.55 5.52 4.92
C SER A 141 8.06 6.91 5.30
N ARG A 142 8.34 7.12 6.58
CA ARG A 142 9.17 8.23 7.06
C ARG A 142 10.51 8.31 6.30
N ALA A 143 11.07 7.18 5.89
CA ALA A 143 12.26 7.06 5.06
C ALA A 143 12.19 7.83 3.71
N ALA A 144 11.01 8.19 3.25
CA ALA A 144 10.83 9.01 2.03
C ALA A 144 11.23 10.48 2.22
N VAL A 145 11.21 10.97 3.45
CA VAL A 145 11.44 12.38 3.82
C VAL A 145 12.52 12.57 4.87
N HIS A 146 12.88 11.51 5.60
CA HIS A 146 13.92 11.50 6.60
C HIS A 146 14.72 10.19 6.48
N PRO A 147 15.94 10.22 5.92
CA PRO A 147 16.69 8.99 5.67
C PRO A 147 17.20 8.38 6.98
N PHE A 148 17.23 7.05 7.03
CA PHE A 148 17.82 6.27 8.12
C PHE A 148 19.19 5.75 7.70
N GLU A 149 20.16 5.81 8.62
CA GLU A 149 21.49 5.26 8.41
C GLU A 149 21.43 3.76 8.13
N GLY A 150 22.28 3.27 7.22
CA GLY A 150 22.32 1.86 6.84
C GLY A 150 21.12 1.35 6.01
N MET A 151 20.18 2.23 5.61
CA MET A 151 18.97 1.87 4.89
C MET A 151 18.91 2.47 3.48
N SER A 152 20.05 2.60 2.81
CA SER A 152 20.18 3.36 1.55
C SER A 152 19.23 2.92 0.45
N ALA A 153 19.07 1.61 0.18
CA ALA A 153 18.14 1.11 -0.85
C ALA A 153 16.67 1.39 -0.48
N TYR A 154 16.33 1.20 0.79
CA TYR A 154 15.00 1.49 1.29
C TYR A 154 14.68 2.99 1.20
N ASN A 155 15.57 3.85 1.72
CA ASN A 155 15.44 5.32 1.65
C ASN A 155 15.25 5.79 0.21
N ALA A 156 16.15 5.37 -0.70
CA ALA A 156 16.10 5.73 -2.11
C ALA A 156 14.79 5.29 -2.77
N SER A 157 14.35 4.05 -2.51
CA SER A 157 13.10 3.51 -3.07
C SER A 157 11.87 4.28 -2.58
N LYS A 158 11.82 4.65 -1.29
CA LYS A 158 10.69 5.40 -0.71
C LYS A 158 10.68 6.87 -1.12
N ALA A 159 11.86 7.50 -1.24
CA ALA A 159 11.99 8.85 -1.79
C ALA A 159 11.59 8.89 -3.28
N GLY A 160 12.04 7.92 -4.07
CA GLY A 160 11.61 7.76 -5.46
C GLY A 160 10.09 7.55 -5.60
N ALA A 161 9.50 6.75 -4.72
CA ALA A 161 8.05 6.53 -4.69
C ALA A 161 7.27 7.81 -4.32
N LEU A 162 7.83 8.69 -3.48
CA LEU A 162 7.24 10.00 -3.18
C LEU A 162 7.30 10.92 -4.40
N ALA A 163 8.43 10.98 -5.09
CA ALA A 163 8.58 11.75 -6.34
C ALA A 163 7.61 11.25 -7.42
N PHE A 164 7.50 9.92 -7.60
CA PHE A 164 6.52 9.32 -8.51
C PHE A 164 5.08 9.71 -8.13
N SER A 165 4.72 9.64 -6.84
CA SER A 165 3.38 10.00 -6.36
C SER A 165 3.03 11.45 -6.67
N ASN A 166 4.00 12.37 -6.53
CA ASN A 166 3.82 13.79 -6.85
C ASN A 166 3.61 14.01 -8.36
N SER A 167 4.40 13.35 -9.22
CA SER A 167 4.24 13.40 -10.69
C SER A 167 2.88 12.82 -11.10
N LEU A 168 2.54 11.64 -10.60
CA LEU A 168 1.26 10.97 -10.88
C LEU A 168 0.06 11.86 -10.52
N ARG A 169 0.13 12.57 -9.40
CA ARG A 169 -0.94 13.50 -8.97
C ARG A 169 -1.20 14.57 -10.02
N MET A 170 -0.15 15.13 -10.61
CA MET A 170 -0.28 16.14 -11.68
C MET A 170 -0.94 15.57 -12.94
N GLU A 171 -0.58 14.34 -13.30
CA GLU A 171 -1.09 13.68 -14.52
C GLU A 171 -2.58 13.30 -14.40
N VAL A 172 -3.01 12.81 -13.22
CA VAL A 172 -4.36 12.23 -13.09
C VAL A 172 -5.42 13.20 -12.53
N ARG A 173 -5.02 14.39 -12.05
CA ARG A 173 -5.96 15.37 -11.46
C ARG A 173 -7.09 15.78 -12.40
N LYS A 174 -6.80 15.93 -13.69
CA LYS A 174 -7.83 16.27 -14.70
C LYS A 174 -8.88 15.19 -14.88
N ARG A 175 -8.55 13.94 -14.52
CA ARG A 175 -9.49 12.82 -14.46
C ARG A 175 -10.29 12.78 -13.15
N GLY A 176 -10.05 13.72 -12.22
CA GLY A 176 -10.64 13.72 -10.88
C GLY A 176 -10.15 12.57 -10.00
N ILE A 177 -8.98 11.98 -10.28
CA ILE A 177 -8.35 10.95 -9.47
C ILE A 177 -7.42 11.63 -8.47
N ARG A 178 -7.54 11.25 -7.20
CA ARG A 178 -6.73 11.75 -6.10
C ARG A 178 -5.55 10.82 -5.85
N VAL A 179 -4.41 11.38 -5.44
CA VAL A 179 -3.23 10.60 -5.05
C VAL A 179 -2.74 11.07 -3.70
N THR A 180 -2.71 10.18 -2.74
CA THR A 180 -2.23 10.42 -1.37
C THR A 180 -0.97 9.61 -1.11
N SER A 181 0.08 10.29 -0.68
CA SER A 181 1.29 9.67 -0.14
C SER A 181 1.09 9.42 1.36
N LEU A 182 0.90 8.17 1.77
CA LEU A 182 0.86 7.77 3.17
C LEU A 182 2.30 7.62 3.65
N ILE A 183 2.68 8.37 4.69
CA ILE A 183 4.04 8.43 5.24
C ILE A 183 3.98 7.97 6.71
N PRO A 184 3.91 6.65 6.95
CA PRO A 184 3.92 6.13 8.32
C PRO A 184 5.31 6.21 8.94
N GLY A 185 5.35 6.51 10.24
CA GLY A 185 6.50 6.33 11.12
C GLY A 185 6.63 4.88 11.59
N ALA A 186 6.91 4.67 12.87
CA ALA A 186 7.04 3.34 13.44
C ALA A 186 5.65 2.67 13.62
N ILE A 187 5.42 1.61 12.86
CA ILE A 187 4.19 0.80 12.90
C ILE A 187 4.56 -0.64 13.24
N GLU A 188 3.87 -1.23 14.20
CA GLU A 188 4.07 -2.62 14.61
C GLU A 188 3.72 -3.58 13.46
N THR A 189 4.75 -4.14 12.85
CA THR A 189 4.68 -5.11 11.76
C THR A 189 5.93 -5.97 11.71
N ASP A 190 5.87 -7.11 11.01
CA ASP A 190 7.01 -8.03 10.84
C ASP A 190 8.17 -7.42 10.03
N ILE A 191 8.00 -6.25 9.43
CA ILE A 191 9.07 -5.61 8.63
C ILE A 191 10.29 -5.28 9.49
N TRP A 192 10.08 -5.02 10.79
CA TRP A 192 11.14 -4.70 11.73
C TRP A 192 12.13 -5.85 11.95
N GLU A 193 11.68 -7.10 11.81
CA GLU A 193 12.55 -8.28 11.91
C GLU A 193 13.68 -8.28 10.87
N GLN A 194 13.54 -7.51 9.78
CA GLN A 194 14.52 -7.45 8.71
C GLN A 194 15.70 -6.53 9.03
N PHE A 195 15.55 -5.56 9.91
CA PHE A 195 16.60 -4.55 10.16
C PHE A 195 16.78 -4.17 11.64
N TRP A 196 15.78 -4.37 12.49
CA TRP A 196 15.84 -4.11 13.94
C TRP A 196 14.83 -4.99 14.68
N ALA A 197 15.21 -6.25 14.91
CA ALA A 197 14.31 -7.25 15.52
C ALA A 197 13.86 -6.86 16.93
N ASP A 198 14.74 -6.25 17.74
CA ASP A 198 14.48 -5.82 19.13
C ASP A 198 13.90 -4.41 19.24
N ALA A 199 13.36 -3.85 18.14
CA ALA A 199 12.72 -2.54 18.17
C ALA A 199 11.58 -2.49 19.21
N PRO A 200 11.41 -1.38 19.96
CA PRO A 200 10.42 -1.26 21.05
C PRO A 200 9.00 -1.21 20.48
N ARG A 201 8.36 -2.38 20.33
CA ARG A 201 7.03 -2.54 19.71
C ARG A 201 5.94 -1.80 20.45
N ASP A 202 6.07 -1.68 21.77
CA ASP A 202 5.16 -0.95 22.67
C ASP A 202 5.08 0.56 22.37
N LYS A 203 6.09 1.11 21.71
CA LYS A 203 6.14 2.52 21.30
C LYS A 203 5.61 2.77 19.89
N MET A 204 5.21 1.72 19.17
CA MET A 204 4.76 1.81 17.79
C MET A 204 3.24 1.99 17.69
N LEU A 205 2.78 2.57 16.61
CA LEU A 205 1.36 2.53 16.26
C LEU A 205 0.97 1.13 15.76
N SER A 206 -0.28 0.76 16.01
CA SER A 206 -0.85 -0.45 15.42
C SER A 206 -1.17 -0.26 13.93
N SER A 207 -1.18 -1.35 13.18
CA SER A 207 -1.66 -1.35 11.80
C SER A 207 -3.12 -0.90 11.65
N ALA A 208 -3.96 -1.07 12.70
CA ALA A 208 -5.35 -0.63 12.71
C ALA A 208 -5.45 0.90 12.70
N GLN A 209 -4.64 1.61 13.49
CA GLN A 209 -4.61 3.08 13.51
C GLN A 209 -4.23 3.68 12.15
N VAL A 210 -3.32 3.01 11.41
CA VAL A 210 -2.99 3.40 10.04
C VAL A 210 -4.17 3.15 9.09
N ALA A 211 -4.87 2.03 9.26
CA ALA A 211 -6.04 1.69 8.45
C ALA A 211 -7.18 2.70 8.65
N ASP A 212 -7.44 3.15 9.86
CA ASP A 212 -8.43 4.19 10.17
C ASP A 212 -8.09 5.52 9.48
N ALA A 213 -6.83 5.93 9.51
CA ALA A 213 -6.36 7.12 8.82
C ALA A 213 -6.54 7.02 7.29
N VAL A 214 -6.24 5.85 6.70
CA VAL A 214 -6.48 5.58 5.28
C VAL A 214 -7.96 5.58 4.95
N LEU A 215 -8.81 4.99 5.79
CA LEU A 215 -10.26 5.00 5.61
C LEU A 215 -10.80 6.44 5.60
N HIS A 216 -10.29 7.31 6.47
CA HIS A 216 -10.64 8.74 6.47
C HIS A 216 -10.31 9.39 5.11
N VAL A 217 -9.10 9.20 4.60
CA VAL A 217 -8.68 9.71 3.28
C VAL A 217 -9.62 9.25 2.16
N LEU A 218 -9.98 7.97 2.16
CA LEU A 218 -10.82 7.37 1.13
C LEU A 218 -12.29 7.82 1.22
N SER A 219 -12.72 8.27 2.40
CA SER A 219 -14.07 8.75 2.66
C SER A 219 -14.26 10.25 2.41
N LEU A 220 -13.20 10.99 2.10
CA LEU A 220 -13.28 12.42 1.81
C LEU A 220 -14.22 12.73 0.64
N PRO A 221 -14.94 13.88 0.68
CA PRO A 221 -15.77 14.29 -0.43
C PRO A 221 -14.95 14.57 -1.70
N PRO A 222 -15.54 14.44 -2.90
CA PRO A 222 -14.81 14.48 -4.17
C PRO A 222 -13.93 15.73 -4.42
N GLN A 223 -14.28 16.86 -3.82
CA GLN A 223 -13.57 18.14 -3.96
C GLN A 223 -12.39 18.27 -2.98
N ALA A 224 -12.26 17.40 -2.00
CA ALA A 224 -11.19 17.43 -1.01
C ALA A 224 -10.14 16.34 -1.29
N THR A 225 -8.87 16.66 -1.04
CA THR A 225 -7.76 15.71 -1.12
C THR A 225 -6.76 15.94 0.00
N ILE A 226 -6.20 14.87 0.52
CA ILE A 226 -5.01 14.89 1.37
C ILE A 226 -3.86 14.39 0.49
N GLU A 227 -2.92 15.27 0.17
CA GLU A 227 -1.81 14.92 -0.71
C GLU A 227 -0.72 14.12 -0.01
N GLN A 228 -0.47 14.43 1.26
CA GLN A 228 0.44 13.68 2.13
C GLN A 228 -0.22 13.50 3.49
N LEU A 229 -0.18 12.28 3.99
CA LEU A 229 -0.65 11.89 5.31
C LEU A 229 0.52 11.31 6.10
N GLN A 230 1.09 12.11 6.99
CA GLN A 230 2.10 11.63 7.93
C GLN A 230 1.41 11.18 9.21
N ILE A 231 1.74 9.98 9.67
CA ILE A 231 1.21 9.40 10.90
C ILE A 231 2.31 8.63 11.63
N GLY A 232 2.51 8.91 12.89
CA GLY A 232 3.54 8.28 13.71
C GLY A 232 3.19 8.33 15.19
N PRO A 233 3.99 7.67 16.04
CA PRO A 233 3.81 7.75 17.49
C PRO A 233 3.94 9.19 17.99
N THR A 234 3.17 9.54 19.02
CA THR A 234 3.28 10.86 19.68
C THR A 234 4.60 11.05 20.41
N SER A 235 5.30 9.95 20.72
CA SER A 235 6.65 9.98 21.31
C SER A 235 7.74 10.35 20.30
N GLY A 236 7.41 10.51 19.03
CA GLY A 236 8.38 10.79 17.96
C GLY A 236 8.80 9.53 17.20
N ASP A 237 9.82 9.71 16.34
CA ASP A 237 10.45 8.60 15.61
C ASP A 237 11.27 7.73 16.57
N LEU A 238 11.40 6.43 16.27
CA LEU A 238 12.24 5.47 17.00
C LEU A 238 13.67 5.51 16.50
#